data_9102dab65f19de6abd967471fd740183
#
_entry.id   9102dab65f19de6abd967471fd740183
#
_cell.length_a   1.000
_cell.length_b   1.000
_cell.length_c   1.000
_cell.angle_alpha   90.00
_cell.angle_beta   90.00
_cell.angle_gamma   90.00
#
_symmetry.space_group_name_H-M   'P 1'
#
loop_
_entity.id
_entity.type
_entity.pdbx_description
1 polymer ?
#
loop_
_entity_poly.entity_id
_entity_poly.type
_entity_poly.pdbx_seq_one_letter_code
_entity_poly.pdbx_strand_id
1 'polypeptide(L)'
;MRGCGLPMKMEHQVACGISLWKGFDFNLHFQGAGKSTFSIEGAVAYPFSQGYWGNIMTDVDGNYWSLGKNENPNAKYPRLSFGGNANNYRTSTYWMRDGSYLRLKNLEVGYTLPTKWINRIHLNKIRVYFMGTNLLTFSKFDLWDPEMGSTTGEKYPLSRTFTLGLTLNL
;
A
#
# COMPACT_ATOMS: atom_id res chain seq x y z
N MET A 1 6.64 21.52 -26.24
CA MET A 1 6.35 20.20 -25.67
C MET A 1 7.35 19.97 -24.55
N ARG A 2 6.96 20.20 -23.29
CA ARG A 2 7.81 19.83 -22.15
C ARG A 2 7.38 18.45 -21.73
N GLY A 3 8.31 17.49 -21.81
CA GLY A 3 8.08 16.12 -21.42
C GLY A 3 7.57 16.05 -19.98
N CYS A 4 6.50 15.30 -19.79
CA CYS A 4 6.01 14.91 -18.47
C CYS A 4 7.10 14.05 -17.82
N GLY A 5 8.00 14.68 -17.04
CA GLY A 5 8.99 13.94 -16.28
C GLY A 5 8.26 13.01 -15.33
N LEU A 6 8.66 11.75 -15.32
CA LEU A 6 8.21 10.79 -14.33
C LEU A 6 8.46 11.39 -12.93
N PRO A 7 7.47 11.38 -12.03
CA PRO A 7 7.65 11.92 -10.70
C PRO A 7 8.78 11.18 -10.00
N MET A 8 9.75 11.93 -9.49
CA MET A 8 10.82 11.36 -8.68
C MET A 8 10.21 10.78 -7.41
N LYS A 9 10.19 9.46 -7.31
CA LYS A 9 9.79 8.76 -6.11
C LYS A 9 10.96 8.81 -5.13
N MET A 10 10.85 9.62 -4.08
CA MET A 10 11.81 9.60 -2.98
C MET A 10 11.40 8.49 -2.01
N GLU A 11 12.13 7.39 -2.04
CA GLU A 11 11.95 6.30 -1.08
C GLU A 11 12.82 6.54 0.16
N HIS A 12 12.20 6.48 1.32
CA HIS A 12 12.85 6.58 2.61
C HIS A 12 12.62 5.29 3.39
N GLN A 13 13.69 4.77 3.97
CA GLN A 13 13.64 3.61 4.84
C GLN A 13 14.20 3.99 6.20
N VAL A 14 13.50 3.66 7.26
CA VAL A 14 13.95 3.84 8.64
C VAL A 14 13.78 2.52 9.37
N ALA A 15 14.87 1.97 9.88
CA ALA A 15 14.88 0.80 10.73
C ALA A 15 15.25 1.20 12.15
N CYS A 16 14.52 0.70 13.13
CA CYS A 16 14.81 0.88 14.55
C CYS A 16 14.78 -0.48 15.25
N GLY A 17 15.91 -0.87 15.85
CA GLY A 17 16.00 -2.06 16.70
C GLY A 17 16.19 -1.62 18.16
N ILE A 18 15.37 -2.13 19.05
CA ILE A 18 15.43 -1.86 20.49
C ILE A 18 15.53 -3.19 21.24
N SER A 19 16.62 -3.40 21.98
CA SER A 19 16.74 -4.48 22.94
C SER A 19 16.19 -4.02 24.28
N LEU A 20 15.13 -4.67 24.74
CA LEU A 20 14.51 -4.35 26.02
C LEU A 20 15.04 -5.27 27.13
N TRP A 21 14.81 -4.86 28.34
CA TRP A 21 15.20 -5.55 29.55
C TRP A 21 14.59 -6.97 29.64
N LYS A 22 15.33 -7.92 30.20
CA LYS A 22 14.92 -9.32 30.46
C LYS A 22 14.75 -10.21 29.23
N GLY A 23 15.51 -9.98 28.15
CA GLY A 23 15.54 -10.89 27.01
C GLY A 23 14.53 -10.61 25.91
N PHE A 24 13.73 -9.54 26.00
CA PHE A 24 12.88 -9.09 24.91
C PHE A 24 13.67 -8.20 23.93
N ASP A 25 13.44 -8.41 22.66
CA ASP A 25 13.91 -7.56 21.57
C ASP A 25 12.78 -7.20 20.62
N PHE A 26 12.82 -5.98 20.12
CA PHE A 26 11.86 -5.44 19.16
C PHE A 26 12.61 -4.88 17.95
N ASN A 27 12.13 -5.20 16.77
CA ASN A 27 12.65 -4.67 15.53
C ASN A 27 11.51 -4.07 14.71
N LEU A 28 11.66 -2.80 14.37
CA LEU A 28 10.67 -2.05 13.60
C LEU A 28 11.34 -1.52 12.34
N HIS A 29 10.73 -1.81 11.19
CA HIS A 29 11.17 -1.29 9.92
C HIS A 29 10.03 -0.56 9.22
N PHE A 30 10.21 0.73 8.99
CA PHE A 30 9.32 1.58 8.22
C PHE A 30 9.91 1.85 6.85
N GLN A 31 9.06 1.80 5.84
CA GLN A 31 9.36 2.20 4.47
C GLN A 31 8.31 3.17 3.99
N GLY A 32 8.72 4.21 3.29
CA GLY A 32 7.79 5.19 2.74
C GLY A 32 8.30 5.85 1.48
N ALA A 33 7.40 6.42 0.72
CA ALA A 33 7.70 7.30 -0.39
C ALA A 33 6.99 8.63 -0.19
N GLY A 34 7.73 9.72 -0.29
CA GLY A 34 7.20 11.09 -0.22
C GLY A 34 7.23 11.78 -1.57
N LYS A 35 6.40 12.83 -1.73
CA LYS A 35 6.36 13.67 -2.95
C LYS A 35 6.17 12.85 -4.24
N SER A 36 5.40 11.78 -4.17
CA SER A 36 5.08 10.93 -5.30
C SER A 36 3.70 11.30 -5.83
N THR A 37 3.60 11.56 -7.12
CA THR A 37 2.32 11.76 -7.81
C THR A 37 2.27 10.86 -9.03
N PHE A 38 1.10 10.32 -9.32
CA PHE A 38 0.86 9.50 -10.51
C PHE A 38 -0.54 9.76 -11.05
N SER A 39 -0.74 9.47 -12.34
CA SER A 39 -2.06 9.55 -12.95
C SER A 39 -2.75 8.19 -12.87
N ILE A 40 -4.03 8.18 -12.52
CA ILE A 40 -4.84 6.97 -12.66
C ILE A 40 -5.34 6.86 -14.10
N GLU A 41 -5.30 5.65 -14.65
CA GLU A 41 -5.59 5.35 -16.05
C GLU A 41 -6.33 4.01 -16.20
N GLY A 42 -6.76 3.71 -17.41
CA GLY A 42 -7.36 2.44 -17.76
C GLY A 42 -8.81 2.27 -17.32
N ALA A 43 -9.28 1.04 -17.26
CA ALA A 43 -10.68 0.69 -16.95
C ALA A 43 -11.14 1.17 -15.57
N VAL A 44 -10.21 1.32 -14.64
CA VAL A 44 -10.44 1.84 -13.28
C VAL A 44 -10.90 3.29 -13.29
N ALA A 45 -10.24 4.12 -14.13
CA ALA A 45 -10.56 5.54 -14.26
C ALA A 45 -11.71 5.78 -15.23
N TYR A 46 -11.91 4.87 -16.19
CA TYR A 46 -12.80 5.06 -17.35
C TYR A 46 -13.84 3.95 -17.44
N PRO A 47 -14.89 3.98 -16.63
CA PRO A 47 -15.96 2.98 -16.70
C PRO A 47 -16.55 2.90 -18.11
N PHE A 48 -16.89 1.69 -18.54
CA PHE A 48 -17.50 1.39 -19.85
C PHE A 48 -16.67 1.79 -21.07
N SER A 49 -15.38 2.11 -20.90
CA SER A 49 -14.49 2.51 -22.02
C SER A 49 -14.17 1.36 -22.97
N GLN A 50 -14.28 0.12 -22.50
CA GLN A 50 -14.05 -1.11 -23.28
C GLN A 50 -15.36 -1.76 -23.76
N GLY A 51 -16.36 -0.97 -24.01
CA GLY A 51 -17.66 -1.45 -24.46
C GLY A 51 -18.37 -2.28 -23.38
N TYR A 52 -18.84 -3.46 -23.75
CA TYR A 52 -19.58 -4.34 -22.83
C TYR A 52 -18.73 -4.99 -21.73
N TRP A 53 -17.41 -4.93 -21.83
CA TRP A 53 -16.50 -5.55 -20.87
C TRP A 53 -16.09 -4.61 -19.74
N GLY A 54 -16.33 -3.32 -19.89
CA GLY A 54 -16.02 -2.33 -18.87
C GLY A 54 -17.05 -2.34 -17.74
N ASN A 55 -16.60 -2.69 -16.55
CA ASN A 55 -17.42 -2.60 -15.33
C ASN A 55 -17.23 -1.25 -14.64
N ILE A 56 -18.08 -0.97 -13.64
CA ILE A 56 -17.97 0.19 -12.76
C ILE A 56 -17.32 -0.24 -11.44
N MET A 57 -16.37 0.53 -10.94
CA MET A 57 -15.80 0.29 -9.63
C MET A 57 -16.67 0.87 -8.52
N THR A 58 -16.60 0.28 -7.33
CA THR A 58 -17.35 0.72 -6.13
C THR A 58 -17.06 2.17 -5.75
N ASP A 59 -15.85 2.69 -5.99
CA ASP A 59 -15.52 4.10 -5.72
C ASP A 59 -16.17 5.06 -6.73
N VAL A 60 -16.48 4.60 -7.92
CA VAL A 60 -17.16 5.37 -8.97
C VAL A 60 -18.67 5.35 -8.78
N ASP A 61 -19.21 4.22 -8.26
CA ASP A 61 -20.65 4.07 -8.06
C ASP A 61 -21.18 5.09 -7.06
N GLY A 62 -22.17 5.87 -7.49
CA GLY A 62 -22.70 7.00 -6.72
C GLY A 62 -21.82 8.26 -6.67
N ASN A 63 -20.58 8.23 -7.18
CA ASN A 63 -19.64 9.36 -7.17
C ASN A 63 -19.41 9.99 -8.55
N TYR A 64 -20.22 9.69 -9.54
CA TYR A 64 -20.14 10.29 -10.86
C TYR A 64 -21.15 11.42 -11.04
N TRP A 65 -20.80 12.38 -11.89
CA TRP A 65 -21.69 13.47 -12.21
C TRP A 65 -22.90 12.99 -13.02
N SER A 66 -24.12 13.39 -12.62
CA SER A 66 -25.36 13.08 -13.31
C SER A 66 -26.30 14.30 -13.30
N LEU A 67 -27.16 14.39 -14.29
CA LEU A 67 -28.23 15.38 -14.35
C LEU A 67 -29.54 14.81 -13.76
N GLY A 68 -30.29 15.65 -13.05
CA GLY A 68 -31.62 15.32 -12.58
C GLY A 68 -31.68 14.89 -11.12
N LYS A 69 -32.58 13.97 -10.76
CA LYS A 69 -32.90 13.64 -9.37
C LYS A 69 -31.71 13.15 -8.52
N ASN A 70 -30.67 12.60 -9.17
CA ASN A 70 -29.48 12.11 -8.52
C ASN A 70 -28.25 12.98 -8.83
N GLU A 71 -28.45 14.27 -9.03
CA GLU A 71 -27.35 15.19 -9.27
C GLU A 71 -26.42 15.27 -8.05
N ASN A 72 -25.14 14.95 -8.28
CA ASN A 72 -24.10 15.06 -7.26
C ASN A 72 -23.14 16.19 -7.64
N PRO A 73 -23.30 17.40 -7.07
CA PRO A 73 -22.43 18.53 -7.39
C PRO A 73 -20.97 18.32 -6.92
N ASN A 74 -20.76 17.39 -5.98
CA ASN A 74 -19.43 17.05 -5.44
C ASN A 74 -18.88 15.75 -6.04
N ALA A 75 -19.39 15.31 -7.19
CA ALA A 75 -18.95 14.08 -7.84
C ALA A 75 -17.45 14.08 -8.10
N LYS A 76 -16.78 12.99 -7.71
CA LYS A 76 -15.36 12.78 -7.97
C LYS A 76 -15.07 12.36 -9.42
N TYR A 77 -16.08 11.87 -10.14
CA TYR A 77 -15.93 11.32 -11.48
C TYR A 77 -16.82 12.04 -12.49
N PRO A 78 -16.40 12.14 -13.75
CA PRO A 78 -17.20 12.75 -14.80
C PRO A 78 -18.43 11.87 -15.11
N ARG A 79 -19.33 12.40 -15.93
CA ARG A 79 -20.50 11.68 -16.41
C ARG A 79 -20.11 10.37 -17.08
N LEU A 80 -20.80 9.30 -16.71
CA LEU A 80 -20.63 7.99 -17.33
C LEU A 80 -21.16 8.01 -18.78
N SER A 81 -20.44 7.37 -19.68
CA SER A 81 -20.83 7.20 -21.08
C SER A 81 -20.31 5.89 -21.62
N PHE A 82 -21.13 5.18 -22.42
CA PHE A 82 -20.66 4.01 -23.15
C PHE A 82 -19.64 4.41 -24.22
N GLY A 83 -18.57 3.60 -24.35
CA GLY A 83 -17.47 3.86 -25.28
C GLY A 83 -16.54 4.99 -24.84
N GLY A 84 -16.84 5.60 -23.70
CA GLY A 84 -16.03 6.66 -23.12
C GLY A 84 -16.18 8.03 -23.82
N ASN A 85 -15.60 9.04 -23.19
CA ASN A 85 -15.48 10.39 -23.74
C ASN A 85 -14.01 10.79 -23.76
N ALA A 86 -13.42 10.84 -24.94
CA ALA A 86 -12.00 11.14 -25.13
C ALA A 86 -11.56 12.48 -24.50
N ASN A 87 -12.48 13.44 -24.36
CA ASN A 87 -12.17 14.71 -23.72
C ASN A 87 -12.00 14.57 -22.20
N ASN A 88 -12.80 13.71 -21.55
CA ASN A 88 -12.71 13.45 -20.11
C ASN A 88 -11.46 12.66 -19.76
N TYR A 89 -10.89 11.91 -20.71
CA TYR A 89 -9.75 11.01 -20.50
C TYR A 89 -8.41 11.60 -20.90
N ARG A 90 -8.37 12.90 -21.23
CA ARG A 90 -7.12 13.59 -21.46
C ARG A 90 -6.29 13.66 -20.19
N THR A 91 -4.99 13.47 -20.33
CA THR A 91 -4.03 13.66 -19.24
C THR A 91 -4.21 15.06 -18.64
N SER A 92 -4.57 15.12 -17.38
CA SER A 92 -4.82 16.35 -16.65
C SER A 92 -4.52 16.17 -15.17
N THR A 93 -4.40 17.26 -14.45
CA THR A 93 -4.26 17.25 -12.98
C THR A 93 -5.45 16.60 -12.26
N TYR A 94 -6.60 16.53 -12.91
CA TYR A 94 -7.79 15.88 -12.40
C TYR A 94 -7.56 14.40 -12.10
N TRP A 95 -6.79 13.70 -12.93
CA TRP A 95 -6.47 12.28 -12.77
C TRP A 95 -5.24 12.01 -11.89
N MET A 96 -4.53 13.06 -11.48
CA MET A 96 -3.36 12.91 -10.61
C MET A 96 -3.79 12.58 -9.19
N ARG A 97 -3.05 11.66 -8.58
CA ARG A 97 -3.23 11.23 -7.19
C ARG A 97 -1.91 11.34 -6.45
N ASP A 98 -2.02 11.60 -5.15
CA ASP A 98 -0.87 11.59 -4.23
C ASP A 98 -0.52 10.13 -3.93
N GLY A 99 0.64 9.69 -4.38
CA GLY A 99 1.17 8.36 -4.16
C GLY A 99 2.08 8.26 -2.93
N SER A 100 2.09 9.29 -2.09
CA SER A 100 2.88 9.26 -0.86
C SER A 100 2.30 8.26 0.13
N TYR A 101 3.17 7.47 0.76
CA TYR A 101 2.77 6.49 1.77
C TYR A 101 3.85 6.28 2.82
N LEU A 102 3.45 5.77 3.97
CA LEU A 102 4.31 5.23 5.02
C LEU A 102 3.78 3.85 5.41
N ARG A 103 4.67 2.86 5.41
CA ARG A 103 4.32 1.47 5.72
C ARG A 103 5.17 0.94 6.86
N LEU A 104 4.53 0.26 7.81
CA LEU A 104 5.21 -0.63 8.74
C LEU A 104 5.53 -1.93 7.98
N LYS A 105 6.76 -1.99 7.43
CA LYS A 105 7.21 -3.07 6.54
C LYS A 105 7.47 -4.35 7.32
N ASN A 106 8.19 -4.25 8.45
CA ASN A 106 8.49 -5.36 9.32
C ASN A 106 8.31 -4.95 10.78
N LEU A 107 7.69 -5.82 11.53
CA LEU A 107 7.65 -5.81 12.99
C LEU A 107 8.12 -7.19 13.45
N GLU A 108 9.17 -7.22 14.25
CA GLU A 108 9.64 -8.46 14.90
C GLU A 108 9.67 -8.25 16.40
N VAL A 109 9.12 -9.21 17.11
CA VAL A 109 9.15 -9.29 18.57
C VAL A 109 9.81 -10.61 18.94
N GLY A 110 10.97 -10.54 19.57
CA GLY A 110 11.74 -11.69 20.00
C GLY A 110 11.81 -11.79 21.52
N TYR A 111 11.91 -13.01 21.99
CA TYR A 111 12.21 -13.31 23.39
C TYR A 111 13.30 -14.36 23.48
N THR A 112 14.40 -14.02 24.13
CA THR A 112 15.50 -14.94 24.43
C THR A 112 15.30 -15.50 25.83
N LEU A 113 15.24 -16.82 25.92
CA LEU A 113 15.03 -17.50 27.19
C LEU A 113 16.24 -17.31 28.12
N PRO A 114 16.00 -17.18 29.45
CA PRO A 114 17.07 -17.06 30.42
C PRO A 114 17.97 -18.32 30.46
N THR A 115 19.27 -18.12 30.56
CA THR A 115 20.27 -19.20 30.60
C THR A 115 20.02 -20.25 31.71
N LYS A 116 19.40 -19.83 32.80
CA LYS A 116 19.02 -20.74 33.90
C LYS A 116 18.11 -21.90 33.47
N TRP A 117 17.26 -21.67 32.46
CA TRP A 117 16.35 -22.70 31.94
C TRP A 117 17.00 -23.54 30.84
N ILE A 118 17.92 -22.93 30.11
CA ILE A 118 18.55 -23.53 28.94
C ILE A 118 19.69 -24.46 29.30
N ASN A 119 20.45 -24.17 30.38
CA ASN A 119 21.59 -25.00 30.83
C ASN A 119 21.20 -26.44 31.15
N ARG A 120 19.93 -26.71 31.46
CA ARG A 120 19.46 -28.08 31.74
C ARG A 120 19.39 -28.97 30.51
N ILE A 121 19.30 -28.37 29.33
CA ILE A 121 19.13 -29.06 28.04
C ILE A 121 20.35 -28.96 27.13
N HIS A 122 21.50 -28.53 27.69
CA HIS A 122 22.78 -28.38 26.96
C HIS A 122 22.71 -27.50 25.71
N LEU A 123 21.86 -26.48 25.72
CA LEU A 123 21.78 -25.46 24.68
C LEU A 123 22.36 -24.13 25.18
N ASN A 124 23.01 -23.40 24.29
CA ASN A 124 23.62 -22.10 24.63
C ASN A 124 22.59 -20.95 24.54
N LYS A 125 21.65 -21.02 23.61
CA LYS A 125 20.65 -19.95 23.41
C LYS A 125 19.38 -20.50 22.75
N ILE A 126 18.23 -20.10 23.28
CA ILE A 126 16.92 -20.31 22.66
C ILE A 126 16.26 -18.95 22.50
N ARG A 127 15.85 -18.60 21.27
CA ARG A 127 15.10 -17.39 20.97
C ARG A 127 13.83 -17.76 20.22
N VAL A 128 12.68 -17.36 20.75
CA VAL A 128 11.39 -17.43 20.07
C VAL A 128 11.07 -16.04 19.53
N TYR A 129 10.61 -15.95 18.30
CA TYR A 129 10.23 -14.66 17.73
C TYR A 129 8.96 -14.76 16.90
N PHE A 130 8.24 -13.66 16.88
CA PHE A 130 7.10 -13.42 16.02
C PHE A 130 7.46 -12.27 15.07
N MET A 131 7.25 -12.47 13.78
CA MET A 131 7.49 -11.47 12.77
C MET A 131 6.24 -11.26 11.92
N GLY A 132 5.89 -10.01 11.70
CA GLY A 132 4.84 -9.61 10.77
C GLY A 132 5.39 -8.71 9.69
N THR A 133 4.95 -8.91 8.44
CA THR A 133 5.36 -8.06 7.31
C THR A 133 4.17 -7.35 6.69
N ASN A 134 4.39 -6.14 6.17
CA ASN A 134 3.39 -5.30 5.50
C ASN A 134 2.14 -5.04 6.36
N LEU A 135 2.32 -4.78 7.66
CA LEU A 135 1.24 -4.78 8.65
C LEU A 135 0.30 -3.59 8.49
N LEU A 136 0.84 -2.38 8.37
CA LEU A 136 0.09 -1.14 8.33
C LEU A 136 0.60 -0.25 7.19
N THR A 137 -0.33 0.37 6.47
CA THR A 137 -0.03 1.35 5.43
C THR A 137 -0.83 2.60 5.69
N PHE A 138 -0.14 3.74 5.74
CA PHE A 138 -0.72 5.06 5.85
C PHE A 138 -0.54 5.76 4.51
N SER A 139 -1.64 6.05 3.83
CA SER A 139 -1.66 6.75 2.54
C SER A 139 -2.95 7.55 2.40
N LYS A 140 -2.91 8.61 1.61
CA LYS A 140 -4.12 9.33 1.17
C LYS A 140 -4.79 8.64 -0.03
N PHE A 141 -4.05 7.77 -0.69
CA PHE A 141 -4.54 7.00 -1.82
C PHE A 141 -5.12 5.68 -1.32
N ASP A 142 -6.36 5.38 -1.67
CA ASP A 142 -7.19 4.30 -1.13
C ASP A 142 -7.73 3.32 -2.18
N LEU A 143 -7.53 3.59 -3.48
CA LEU A 143 -8.05 2.71 -4.53
C LEU A 143 -7.30 1.37 -4.62
N TRP A 144 -5.98 1.39 -4.44
CA TRP A 144 -5.12 0.20 -4.35
C TRP A 144 -3.86 0.50 -3.56
N ASP A 145 -3.01 -0.50 -3.39
CA ASP A 145 -1.76 -0.33 -2.64
C ASP A 145 -0.81 0.65 -3.35
N PRO A 146 -0.43 1.77 -2.73
CA PRO A 146 0.41 2.79 -3.36
C PRO A 146 1.82 2.29 -3.70
N GLU A 147 2.33 1.27 -3.00
CA GLU A 147 3.66 0.67 -3.29
C GLU A 147 3.66 -0.12 -4.60
N MET A 148 2.50 -0.54 -5.09
CA MET A 148 2.42 -1.24 -6.37
C MET A 148 2.96 -0.43 -7.56
N GLY A 149 2.98 0.91 -7.45
CA GLY A 149 3.44 1.79 -8.52
C GLY A 149 2.69 1.55 -9.83
N SER A 150 1.40 1.24 -9.75
CA SER A 150 0.53 1.00 -10.89
C SER A 150 -0.35 2.21 -11.15
N THR A 151 -0.52 2.57 -12.42
CA THR A 151 -1.48 3.59 -12.85
C THR A 151 -2.87 3.01 -13.08
N THR A 152 -2.97 1.69 -13.28
CA THR A 152 -4.23 0.97 -13.60
C THR A 152 -4.75 0.09 -12.46
N GLY A 153 -3.96 -0.11 -11.39
CA GLY A 153 -4.33 -1.01 -10.30
C GLY A 153 -4.22 -2.51 -10.63
N GLU A 154 -3.75 -2.88 -11.81
CA GLU A 154 -3.74 -4.27 -12.31
C GLU A 154 -2.52 -5.08 -11.88
N LYS A 155 -1.85 -4.68 -10.80
CA LYS A 155 -0.74 -5.44 -10.23
C LYS A 155 -1.17 -6.23 -9.00
N TYR A 156 -0.41 -7.26 -8.69
CA TYR A 156 -0.65 -8.06 -7.50
C TYR A 156 -0.36 -7.24 -6.22
N PRO A 157 -1.30 -7.14 -5.27
CA PRO A 157 -1.10 -6.40 -4.05
C PRO A 157 -0.11 -7.11 -3.13
N LEU A 158 0.57 -6.34 -2.28
CA LEU A 158 1.47 -6.88 -1.26
C LEU A 158 0.68 -7.60 -0.18
N SER A 159 1.02 -8.87 0.05
CA SER A 159 0.38 -9.67 1.11
C SER A 159 0.97 -9.34 2.49
N ARG A 160 0.12 -9.46 3.50
CA ARG A 160 0.56 -9.49 4.90
C ARG A 160 0.97 -10.91 5.24
N THR A 161 2.13 -11.06 5.89
CA THR A 161 2.57 -12.36 6.37
C THR A 161 2.87 -12.29 7.87
N PHE A 162 2.59 -13.40 8.54
CA PHE A 162 2.90 -13.59 9.95
C PHE A 162 3.74 -14.85 10.08
N THR A 163 4.84 -14.74 10.77
CA THR A 163 5.80 -15.85 10.95
C THR A 163 6.10 -16.01 12.42
N LEU A 164 6.02 -17.25 12.91
CA LEU A 164 6.53 -17.64 14.21
C LEU A 164 7.80 -18.45 14.00
N GLY A 165 8.89 -18.08 14.65
CA GLY A 165 10.19 -18.71 14.48
C GLY A 165 10.84 -19.06 15.81
N LEU A 166 11.73 -20.05 15.74
CA LEU A 166 12.54 -20.52 16.85
C LEU A 166 13.99 -20.61 16.38
N THR A 167 14.89 -19.99 17.14
CA THR A 167 16.33 -20.10 16.94
C THR A 167 16.95 -20.87 18.10
N LEU A 168 17.68 -21.94 17.77
CA LEU A 168 18.41 -22.77 18.73
C LEU A 168 19.90 -22.66 18.43
N ASN A 169 20.71 -22.38 19.47
CA ASN A 169 22.17 -22.44 19.40
C ASN A 169 22.64 -23.55 20.34
N LEU A 170 23.40 -24.48 19.77
CA LEU A 170 24.09 -25.60 20.48
C LEU A 170 25.44 -25.13 21.00
#